data_a73766de22d6c8090c4e14c71beb60b2
#
_entry.id   a73766de22d6c8090c4e14c71beb60b2
#
_cell.length_a   1.000
_cell.length_b   1.000
_cell.length_c   1.000
_cell.angle_alpha   90.00
_cell.angle_beta   90.00
_cell.angle_gamma   90.00
#
_symmetry.space_group_name_H-M   'P 1'
#
loop_
_entity.id
_entity.type
_entity.pdbx_description
1 polymer ?
#
loop_
_entity_poly.entity_id
_entity_poly.type
_entity_poly.pdbx_seq_one_letter_code
_entity_poly.pdbx_strand_id
1 'polypeptide(L)'
;MKAYNILLFCIMFCLSVSIHAQKQIVFVDEFESDIKVPQYVLTNIRAAVIDGIVNTNRVQVVDALTVAPNSEHSPMENALGYRAGYLLQGKLLNREATDDGFSGRKFHSRENSYKEKFVLRIQLIRTSDGTIICNRNYEETGSSGGKYASQYHALERALVNVPYEMRNFIEQYFRVHGSIVELVSDNGKKAKSVYINLGYDDPIKEGQRFDVMVQTSMAENYMEHKIGEVRIKEIVGPKYSLCKVMSKGAEDILKAIELGSKLHIVSSQSRLFDE
;
A
#
# COMPACT_ATOMS: atom_id res chain seq x y z
N MET A 1 -38.69 -2.04 -38.92
CA MET A 1 -37.38 -1.41 -38.72
C MET A 1 -37.23 -0.65 -37.39
N LYS A 2 -38.28 -0.09 -36.75
CA LYS A 2 -38.17 0.63 -35.46
C LYS A 2 -37.91 -0.25 -34.23
N ALA A 3 -38.39 -1.49 -34.23
CA ALA A 3 -38.21 -2.39 -33.08
C ALA A 3 -36.79 -2.97 -32.97
N TYR A 4 -36.09 -3.16 -34.07
CA TYR A 4 -34.70 -3.66 -34.07
C TYR A 4 -33.71 -2.65 -33.50
N ASN A 5 -33.94 -1.35 -33.72
CA ASN A 5 -33.06 -0.31 -33.19
C ASN A 5 -33.19 -0.14 -31.67
N ILE A 6 -34.35 -0.40 -31.10
CA ILE A 6 -34.58 -0.33 -29.63
C ILE A 6 -33.89 -1.51 -28.94
N LEU A 7 -33.96 -2.71 -29.54
CA LEU A 7 -33.32 -3.90 -29.01
C LEU A 7 -31.80 -3.77 -29.04
N LEU A 8 -31.22 -3.21 -30.10
CA LEU A 8 -29.77 -2.97 -30.23
C LEU A 8 -29.28 -1.92 -29.24
N PHE A 9 -30.09 -0.89 -28.95
CA PHE A 9 -29.77 0.16 -27.96
C PHE A 9 -29.82 -0.38 -26.52
N CYS A 10 -30.78 -1.26 -26.19
CA CYS A 10 -30.84 -1.94 -24.89
C CYS A 10 -29.67 -2.90 -24.67
N ILE A 11 -29.20 -3.61 -25.71
CA ILE A 11 -28.04 -4.52 -25.61
C ILE A 11 -26.75 -3.71 -25.41
N MET A 12 -26.61 -2.55 -26.05
CA MET A 12 -25.47 -1.68 -25.86
C MET A 12 -25.43 -1.02 -24.46
N PHE A 13 -26.58 -0.80 -23.81
CA PHE A 13 -26.66 -0.23 -22.47
C PHE A 13 -26.40 -1.26 -21.36
N CYS A 14 -26.63 -2.56 -21.63
CA CYS A 14 -26.33 -3.64 -20.67
C CYS A 14 -24.86 -4.04 -20.61
N LEU A 15 -24.00 -3.52 -21.49
CA LEU A 15 -22.56 -3.78 -21.53
C LEU A 15 -21.73 -2.71 -20.79
N SER A 16 -22.34 -1.85 -19.98
CA SER A 16 -21.61 -1.12 -18.94
C SER A 16 -21.18 -2.11 -17.86
N VAL A 17 -20.28 -3.03 -18.22
CA VAL A 17 -19.53 -3.83 -17.27
C VAL A 17 -18.81 -2.82 -16.39
N SER A 18 -19.30 -2.66 -15.17
CA SER A 18 -18.55 -1.95 -14.13
C SER A 18 -17.22 -2.67 -13.98
N ILE A 19 -16.18 -2.18 -14.65
CA ILE A 19 -14.81 -2.61 -14.42
C ILE A 19 -14.52 -2.17 -12.99
N HIS A 20 -14.88 -3.02 -12.04
CA HIS A 20 -14.31 -2.91 -10.70
C HIS A 20 -12.81 -3.07 -10.90
N ALA A 21 -12.05 -2.09 -10.51
CA ALA A 21 -10.60 -2.23 -10.50
C ALA A 21 -10.28 -3.40 -9.56
N GLN A 22 -10.09 -4.58 -10.14
CA GLN A 22 -9.75 -5.78 -9.39
C GLN A 22 -8.45 -5.47 -8.64
N LYS A 23 -8.45 -5.69 -7.33
CA LYS A 23 -7.23 -5.51 -6.53
C LYS A 23 -6.11 -6.31 -7.15
N GLN A 24 -4.95 -5.70 -7.26
CA GLN A 24 -3.75 -6.39 -7.73
C GLN A 24 -3.42 -7.52 -6.77
N ILE A 25 -3.04 -8.67 -7.31
CA ILE A 25 -2.62 -9.83 -6.53
C ILE A 25 -1.11 -9.76 -6.36
N VAL A 26 -0.65 -9.84 -5.11
CA VAL A 26 0.77 -9.96 -4.74
C VAL A 26 0.99 -11.36 -4.17
N PHE A 27 1.83 -12.14 -4.83
CA PHE A 27 2.29 -13.42 -4.34
C PHE A 27 3.48 -13.19 -3.42
N VAL A 28 3.38 -13.58 -2.16
CA VAL A 28 4.47 -13.46 -1.18
C VAL A 28 5.18 -14.80 -1.07
N ASP A 29 6.41 -14.82 -1.56
CA ASP A 29 7.26 -16.01 -1.58
C ASP A 29 7.73 -16.43 -0.18
N GLU A 30 8.36 -17.58 -0.09
CA GLU A 30 9.09 -17.99 1.09
C GLU A 30 10.32 -17.07 1.28
N PHE A 31 10.59 -16.66 2.54
CA PHE A 31 11.72 -15.79 2.82
C PHE A 31 13.00 -16.57 2.96
N GLU A 32 14.05 -16.06 2.33
CA GLU A 32 15.39 -16.63 2.37
C GLU A 32 16.28 -15.95 3.40
N SER A 33 17.44 -16.55 3.69
CA SER A 33 18.45 -15.96 4.54
C SER A 33 19.86 -16.25 4.00
N ASP A 34 20.71 -15.22 3.97
CA ASP A 34 22.14 -15.37 3.66
C ASP A 34 22.94 -15.94 4.84
N ILE A 35 22.34 -16.00 6.02
CA ILE A 35 22.96 -16.47 7.25
C ILE A 35 22.14 -17.60 7.88
N LYS A 36 22.79 -18.44 8.65
CA LYS A 36 22.10 -19.51 9.38
C LYS A 36 21.31 -18.92 10.55
N VAL A 37 19.97 -19.01 10.49
CA VAL A 37 19.07 -18.55 11.53
C VAL A 37 18.04 -19.60 11.88
N PRO A 38 17.49 -19.60 13.12
CA PRO A 38 16.36 -20.43 13.46
C PRO A 38 15.14 -20.13 12.57
N GLN A 39 14.40 -21.15 12.15
CA GLN A 39 13.26 -21.00 11.24
C GLN A 39 12.21 -20.01 11.77
N TYR A 40 11.94 -20.00 13.07
CA TYR A 40 10.95 -19.10 13.67
C TYR A 40 11.26 -17.63 13.41
N VAL A 41 12.54 -17.25 13.22
CA VAL A 41 12.94 -15.85 12.93
C VAL A 41 12.40 -15.43 11.57
N LEU A 42 12.63 -16.25 10.52
CA LEU A 42 12.12 -15.96 9.18
C LEU A 42 10.60 -15.99 9.14
N THR A 43 9.97 -16.94 9.84
CA THR A 43 8.52 -17.03 9.94
C THR A 43 7.91 -15.79 10.57
N ASN A 44 8.47 -15.28 11.67
CA ASN A 44 7.96 -14.08 12.35
C ASN A 44 8.19 -12.81 11.53
N ILE A 45 9.37 -12.65 10.90
CA ILE A 45 9.64 -11.53 10.00
C ILE A 45 8.64 -11.53 8.83
N ARG A 46 8.44 -12.68 8.21
CA ARG A 46 7.52 -12.83 7.08
C ARG A 46 6.07 -12.54 7.49
N ALA A 47 5.63 -13.04 8.64
CA ALA A 47 4.30 -12.74 9.18
C ALA A 47 4.09 -11.23 9.36
N ALA A 48 5.04 -10.52 9.97
CA ALA A 48 4.98 -9.07 10.15
C ALA A 48 4.92 -8.32 8.81
N VAL A 49 5.64 -8.78 7.78
CA VAL A 49 5.57 -8.23 6.42
C VAL A 49 4.16 -8.42 5.84
N ILE A 50 3.61 -9.63 5.90
CA ILE A 50 2.26 -9.94 5.38
C ILE A 50 1.21 -9.10 6.11
N ASP A 51 1.28 -8.98 7.43
CA ASP A 51 0.35 -8.17 8.23
C ASP A 51 0.35 -6.71 7.77
N GLY A 52 1.53 -6.15 7.54
CA GLY A 52 1.65 -4.78 7.02
C GLY A 52 1.01 -4.61 5.66
N ILE A 53 1.15 -5.58 4.76
CA ILE A 53 0.57 -5.56 3.40
C ILE A 53 -0.96 -5.68 3.46
N VAL A 54 -1.46 -6.70 4.15
CA VAL A 54 -2.90 -7.02 4.24
C VAL A 54 -3.69 -5.86 4.86
N ASN A 55 -3.14 -5.24 5.91
CA ASN A 55 -3.77 -4.12 6.61
C ASN A 55 -3.97 -2.86 5.73
N THR A 56 -3.32 -2.77 4.56
CA THR A 56 -3.57 -1.67 3.61
C THR A 56 -4.89 -1.82 2.87
N ASN A 57 -5.38 -3.06 2.74
CA ASN A 57 -6.52 -3.45 1.90
C ASN A 57 -6.38 -3.06 0.40
N ARG A 58 -5.17 -2.66 -0.06
CA ARG A 58 -4.91 -2.21 -1.44
C ARG A 58 -4.65 -3.33 -2.42
N VAL A 59 -4.12 -4.44 -1.92
CA VAL A 59 -3.77 -5.62 -2.70
C VAL A 59 -4.40 -6.87 -2.10
N GLN A 60 -4.55 -7.90 -2.92
CA GLN A 60 -4.85 -9.24 -2.45
C GLN A 60 -3.53 -9.99 -2.28
N VAL A 61 -3.31 -10.58 -1.12
CA VAL A 61 -2.12 -11.39 -0.84
C VAL A 61 -2.41 -12.86 -1.10
N VAL A 62 -1.52 -13.51 -1.83
CA VAL A 62 -1.41 -14.96 -1.94
C VAL A 62 -0.13 -15.38 -1.23
N ASP A 63 -0.25 -16.12 -0.15
CA ASP A 63 0.85 -16.56 0.69
C ASP A 63 1.36 -17.93 0.23
N ALA A 64 2.61 -18.01 -0.24
CA ALA A 64 3.23 -19.25 -0.71
C ALA A 64 3.14 -20.40 0.30
N LEU A 65 3.29 -20.13 1.62
CA LEU A 65 3.22 -21.17 2.65
C LEU A 65 1.81 -21.73 2.86
N THR A 66 0.77 -20.97 2.52
CA THR A 66 -0.63 -21.41 2.70
C THR A 66 -1.20 -22.13 1.49
N VAL A 67 -0.73 -21.77 0.29
CA VAL A 67 -1.27 -22.33 -0.97
C VAL A 67 -0.50 -23.54 -1.47
N ALA A 68 0.59 -23.96 -0.79
CA ALA A 68 1.44 -25.07 -1.15
C ALA A 68 1.83 -25.05 -2.65
N PRO A 69 2.64 -24.09 -3.08
CA PRO A 69 3.01 -23.92 -4.48
C PRO A 69 3.75 -25.16 -4.99
N ASN A 70 3.74 -25.37 -6.30
CA ASN A 70 4.48 -26.47 -6.90
C ASN A 70 5.98 -26.26 -6.69
N SER A 71 6.62 -27.18 -5.96
CA SER A 71 8.05 -27.11 -5.64
C SER A 71 8.98 -27.30 -6.86
N GLU A 72 8.44 -27.79 -7.98
CA GLU A 72 9.17 -27.92 -9.25
C GLU A 72 9.20 -26.59 -10.04
N HIS A 73 8.31 -25.66 -9.70
CA HIS A 73 8.23 -24.36 -10.36
C HIS A 73 9.07 -23.32 -9.63
N SER A 74 9.62 -22.39 -10.39
CA SER A 74 10.24 -21.20 -9.82
C SER A 74 9.20 -20.34 -9.09
N PRO A 75 9.63 -19.45 -8.17
CA PRO A 75 8.72 -18.49 -7.53
C PRO A 75 7.90 -17.65 -8.51
N MET A 76 8.50 -17.30 -9.65
CA MET A 76 7.83 -16.54 -10.71
C MET A 76 6.72 -17.36 -11.39
N GLU A 77 6.98 -18.62 -11.71
CA GLU A 77 5.98 -19.51 -12.31
C GLU A 77 4.83 -19.79 -11.34
N ASN A 78 5.13 -19.97 -10.06
CA ASN A 78 4.11 -20.10 -9.02
C ASN A 78 3.24 -18.83 -8.95
N ALA A 79 3.84 -17.64 -8.91
CA ALA A 79 3.11 -16.38 -8.88
C ALA A 79 2.18 -16.23 -10.10
N LEU A 80 2.66 -16.57 -11.29
CA LEU A 80 1.86 -16.56 -12.52
C LEU A 80 0.71 -17.58 -12.47
N GLY A 81 0.94 -18.78 -11.91
CA GLY A 81 -0.08 -19.80 -11.71
C GLY A 81 -1.25 -19.32 -10.86
N TYR A 82 -0.98 -18.47 -9.85
CA TYR A 82 -1.99 -17.79 -9.03
C TYR A 82 -2.49 -16.46 -9.61
N ARG A 83 -2.15 -16.14 -10.86
CA ARG A 83 -2.51 -14.87 -11.54
C ARG A 83 -2.06 -13.64 -10.79
N ALA A 84 -0.99 -13.73 -10.01
CA ALA A 84 -0.45 -12.59 -9.32
C ALA A 84 0.23 -11.65 -10.31
N GLY A 85 -0.08 -10.36 -10.23
CA GLY A 85 0.57 -9.33 -11.03
C GLY A 85 1.97 -8.98 -10.50
N TYR A 86 2.24 -9.36 -9.24
CA TYR A 86 3.50 -9.07 -8.56
C TYR A 86 3.94 -10.24 -7.70
N LEU A 87 5.27 -10.44 -7.67
CA LEU A 87 5.96 -11.33 -6.75
C LEU A 87 6.72 -10.50 -5.73
N LEU A 88 6.50 -10.76 -4.45
CA LEU A 88 7.25 -10.15 -3.35
C LEU A 88 8.17 -11.21 -2.75
N GLN A 89 9.47 -10.90 -2.75
CA GLN A 89 10.50 -11.73 -2.14
C GLN A 89 11.13 -11.01 -0.96
N GLY A 90 11.39 -11.75 0.11
CA GLY A 90 12.08 -11.26 1.30
C GLY A 90 13.35 -12.04 1.54
N LYS A 91 14.44 -11.33 1.91
CA LYS A 91 15.72 -11.94 2.22
C LYS A 91 16.36 -11.30 3.44
N LEU A 92 16.64 -12.12 4.45
CA LEU A 92 17.38 -11.70 5.62
C LEU A 92 18.89 -11.68 5.28
N LEU A 93 19.45 -10.47 5.27
CA LEU A 93 20.85 -10.26 4.87
C LEU A 93 21.80 -10.35 6.05
N ASN A 94 21.38 -9.84 7.22
CA ASN A 94 22.19 -9.84 8.43
C ASN A 94 21.29 -9.92 9.66
N ARG A 95 21.83 -10.46 10.73
CA ARG A 95 21.20 -10.54 12.05
C ARG A 95 22.27 -10.51 13.14
N GLU A 96 22.12 -9.62 14.08
CA GLU A 96 22.91 -9.52 15.29
C GLU A 96 22.00 -9.75 16.50
N ALA A 97 22.18 -10.88 17.17
CA ALA A 97 21.45 -11.24 18.37
C ALA A 97 22.45 -11.29 19.52
N THR A 98 22.39 -10.33 20.44
CA THR A 98 23.31 -10.22 21.57
C THR A 98 22.58 -10.44 22.88
N ASP A 99 23.25 -11.19 23.77
CA ASP A 99 22.91 -11.27 25.17
C ASP A 99 23.90 -10.34 25.92
N ASP A 100 23.47 -9.13 26.20
CA ASP A 100 24.29 -8.16 26.94
C ASP A 100 24.26 -8.50 28.45
N GLY A 101 24.39 -9.77 28.82
CA GLY A 101 24.37 -10.26 30.17
C GLY A 101 25.06 -9.29 31.13
N PHE A 102 24.24 -8.67 31.98
CA PHE A 102 24.66 -7.83 33.10
C PHE A 102 25.49 -6.56 32.79
N SER A 103 24.85 -5.50 32.39
CA SER A 103 25.37 -4.13 32.48
C SER A 103 24.83 -3.44 33.77
N GLY A 104 25.29 -3.83 34.91
CA GLY A 104 24.88 -3.24 36.20
C GLY A 104 26.07 -2.88 37.08
N ARG A 105 26.39 -1.58 37.16
CA ARG A 105 27.10 -1.00 38.28
C ARG A 105 26.19 -1.04 39.51
N LYS A 106 26.54 -1.90 40.48
CA LYS A 106 26.12 -1.90 41.88
C LYS A 106 24.65 -2.23 42.22
N PHE A 107 24.49 -3.42 42.83
CA PHE A 107 23.47 -3.81 43.82
C PHE A 107 22.00 -3.98 43.35
N HIS A 108 21.54 -5.22 43.46
CA HIS A 108 20.16 -5.71 43.47
C HIS A 108 19.43 -5.83 42.13
N SER A 109 19.69 -6.87 41.49
CA SER A 109 18.97 -7.72 40.51
C SER A 109 19.78 -7.97 39.25
N ARG A 110 20.03 -9.25 38.99
CA ARG A 110 20.52 -9.71 37.66
C ARG A 110 19.38 -9.58 36.69
N GLU A 111 19.34 -8.49 35.95
CA GLU A 111 18.41 -8.35 34.85
C GLU A 111 19.13 -8.72 33.54
N ASN A 112 18.61 -9.69 32.85
CA ASN A 112 19.10 -10.04 31.51
C ASN A 112 18.71 -8.93 30.51
N SER A 113 19.58 -8.64 29.59
CA SER A 113 19.32 -7.69 28.50
C SER A 113 19.65 -8.36 27.17
N TYR A 114 18.68 -8.40 26.30
CA TYR A 114 18.80 -8.98 24.96
C TYR A 114 18.58 -7.89 23.92
N LYS A 115 19.39 -7.91 22.86
CA LYS A 115 19.21 -7.05 21.70
C LYS A 115 19.09 -7.86 20.46
N GLU A 116 18.26 -7.40 19.55
CA GLU A 116 18.06 -7.95 18.23
C GLU A 116 18.21 -6.83 17.22
N LYS A 117 19.01 -7.07 16.19
CA LYS A 117 19.14 -6.20 15.03
C LYS A 117 19.15 -7.06 13.79
N PHE A 118 18.37 -6.69 12.77
CA PHE A 118 18.42 -7.40 11.50
C PHE A 118 18.27 -6.45 10.31
N VAL A 119 18.76 -6.89 9.16
CA VAL A 119 18.58 -6.23 7.87
C VAL A 119 17.80 -7.15 6.95
N LEU A 120 16.59 -6.70 6.57
CA LEU A 120 15.69 -7.38 5.66
C LEU A 120 15.67 -6.70 4.31
N ARG A 121 15.93 -7.42 3.24
CA ARG A 121 15.70 -6.96 1.86
C ARG A 121 14.32 -7.38 1.43
N ILE A 122 13.55 -6.42 0.89
CA ILE A 122 12.27 -6.67 0.21
C ILE A 122 12.43 -6.29 -1.25
N GLN A 123 12.05 -7.21 -2.13
CA GLN A 123 12.05 -7.04 -3.57
C GLN A 123 10.64 -7.24 -4.11
N LEU A 124 10.17 -6.30 -4.93
CA LEU A 124 8.90 -6.38 -5.64
C LEU A 124 9.18 -6.52 -7.13
N ILE A 125 8.67 -7.58 -7.74
CA ILE A 125 8.90 -7.94 -9.12
C ILE A 125 7.56 -7.99 -9.85
N ARG A 126 7.46 -7.36 -11.02
CA ARG A 126 6.29 -7.50 -11.89
C ARG A 126 6.36 -8.85 -12.60
N THR A 127 5.29 -9.64 -12.50
CA THR A 127 5.30 -11.02 -13.03
C THR A 127 5.21 -11.08 -14.55
N SER A 128 4.63 -10.05 -15.21
CA SER A 128 4.43 -10.04 -16.67
C SER A 128 5.73 -9.95 -17.48
N ASP A 129 6.77 -9.35 -16.92
CA ASP A 129 8.02 -9.08 -17.63
C ASP A 129 9.29 -9.29 -16.78
N GLY A 130 9.14 -9.71 -15.53
CA GLY A 130 10.25 -9.91 -14.60
C GLY A 130 10.91 -8.61 -14.11
N THR A 131 10.33 -7.44 -14.38
CA THR A 131 10.89 -6.16 -13.99
C THR A 131 10.89 -5.99 -12.48
N ILE A 132 12.06 -5.71 -11.91
CA ILE A 132 12.20 -5.35 -10.49
C ILE A 132 11.67 -3.92 -10.31
N ILE A 133 10.51 -3.79 -9.68
CA ILE A 133 9.87 -2.51 -9.38
C ILE A 133 10.55 -1.81 -8.22
N CYS A 134 10.96 -2.58 -7.22
CA CYS A 134 11.65 -2.09 -6.04
C CYS A 134 12.57 -3.14 -5.44
N ASN A 135 13.68 -2.66 -4.90
CA ASN A 135 14.60 -3.45 -4.09
C ASN A 135 15.07 -2.55 -2.92
N ARG A 136 14.59 -2.83 -1.71
CA ARG A 136 14.83 -1.98 -0.55
C ARG A 136 15.27 -2.80 0.66
N ASN A 137 16.23 -2.26 1.40
CA ASN A 137 16.66 -2.82 2.68
C ASN A 137 15.98 -2.06 3.83
N TYR A 138 15.52 -2.82 4.82
CA TYR A 138 14.97 -2.33 6.08
C TYR A 138 15.88 -2.81 7.21
N GLU A 139 16.27 -1.90 8.08
CA GLU A 139 17.07 -2.19 9.26
C GLU A 139 16.20 -1.97 10.50
N GLU A 140 16.03 -3.02 11.30
CA GLU A 140 15.19 -2.99 12.48
C GLU A 140 15.97 -3.43 13.72
N THR A 141 15.62 -2.81 14.84
CA THR A 141 16.27 -3.07 16.13
C THR A 141 15.23 -3.20 17.23
N GLY A 142 15.49 -4.12 18.15
CA GLY A 142 14.66 -4.30 19.34
C GLY A 142 15.51 -4.69 20.54
N SER A 143 15.01 -4.39 21.73
CA SER A 143 15.65 -4.76 22.99
C SER A 143 14.64 -5.27 24.00
N SER A 144 15.05 -6.23 24.82
CA SER A 144 14.26 -6.77 25.92
C SER A 144 15.12 -6.82 27.17
N GLY A 145 14.63 -6.23 28.28
CA GLY A 145 15.33 -6.21 29.57
C GLY A 145 14.43 -6.62 30.72
N GLY A 146 15.02 -7.04 31.84
CA GLY A 146 14.32 -7.40 33.05
C GLY A 146 14.24 -8.92 33.31
N LYS A 147 13.51 -9.31 34.37
CA LYS A 147 13.47 -10.68 34.90
C LYS A 147 13.00 -11.73 33.85
N TYR A 148 12.11 -11.33 32.94
CA TYR A 148 11.52 -12.19 31.91
C TYR A 148 12.02 -11.86 30.50
N ALA A 149 13.12 -11.12 30.42
CA ALA A 149 13.71 -10.78 29.13
C ALA A 149 14.19 -12.03 28.39
N SER A 150 14.05 -12.01 27.08
CA SER A 150 14.51 -13.09 26.19
C SER A 150 14.85 -12.55 24.80
N GLN A 151 15.62 -13.32 24.05
CA GLN A 151 15.90 -13.01 22.64
C GLN A 151 14.63 -13.01 21.79
N TYR A 152 13.65 -13.83 22.13
CA TYR A 152 12.35 -13.83 21.47
C TYR A 152 11.62 -12.47 21.65
N HIS A 153 11.56 -11.94 22.89
CA HIS A 153 10.97 -10.61 23.12
C HIS A 153 11.77 -9.48 22.48
N ALA A 154 13.08 -9.60 22.34
CA ALA A 154 13.88 -8.62 21.61
C ALA A 154 13.52 -8.64 20.12
N LEU A 155 13.35 -9.84 19.51
CA LEU A 155 12.86 -9.98 18.14
C LEU A 155 11.46 -9.39 17.97
N GLU A 156 10.51 -9.70 18.86
CA GLU A 156 9.16 -9.12 18.80
C GLU A 156 9.20 -7.58 18.78
N ARG A 157 10.06 -6.97 19.59
CA ARG A 157 10.24 -5.51 19.60
C ARG A 157 10.89 -4.98 18.33
N ALA A 158 11.83 -5.71 17.76
CA ALA A 158 12.41 -5.35 16.46
C ALA A 158 11.38 -5.43 15.33
N LEU A 159 10.36 -6.30 15.44
CA LEU A 159 9.33 -6.46 14.42
C LEU A 159 8.21 -5.41 14.50
N VAL A 160 8.13 -4.58 15.55
CA VAL A 160 7.03 -3.64 15.77
C VAL A 160 6.84 -2.67 14.59
N ASN A 161 7.94 -2.20 13.99
CA ASN A 161 7.87 -1.24 12.89
C ASN A 161 7.68 -1.89 11.50
N VAL A 162 7.97 -3.18 11.35
CA VAL A 162 7.90 -3.86 10.05
C VAL A 162 6.53 -3.71 9.37
N PRO A 163 5.38 -3.92 10.07
CA PRO A 163 4.07 -3.71 9.45
C PRO A 163 3.83 -2.27 8.99
N TYR A 164 4.35 -1.28 9.71
CA TYR A 164 4.23 0.13 9.33
C TYR A 164 5.06 0.43 8.07
N GLU A 165 6.31 -0.04 8.01
CA GLU A 165 7.17 0.11 6.84
C GLU A 165 6.56 -0.58 5.59
N MET A 166 5.98 -1.77 5.77
CA MET A 166 5.32 -2.49 4.68
C MET A 166 4.04 -1.82 4.23
N ARG A 167 3.29 -1.18 5.13
CA ARG A 167 2.15 -0.34 4.76
C ARG A 167 2.62 0.80 3.85
N ASN A 168 3.64 1.55 4.27
CA ASN A 168 4.19 2.66 3.48
C ASN A 168 4.70 2.18 2.12
N PHE A 169 5.36 1.03 2.09
CA PHE A 169 5.82 0.38 0.87
C PHE A 169 4.64 0.11 -0.09
N ILE A 170 3.60 -0.57 0.37
CA ILE A 170 2.41 -0.87 -0.46
C ILE A 170 1.70 0.42 -0.87
N GLU A 171 1.57 1.40 0.01
CA GLU A 171 0.93 2.68 -0.31
C GLU A 171 1.69 3.48 -1.37
N GLN A 172 2.98 3.30 -1.47
CA GLN A 172 3.82 3.92 -2.49
C GLN A 172 3.62 3.30 -3.89
N TYR A 173 3.59 1.97 -3.96
CA TYR A 173 3.58 1.24 -5.24
C TYR A 173 2.17 0.89 -5.74
N PHE A 174 1.19 0.80 -4.84
CA PHE A 174 -0.20 0.50 -5.15
C PHE A 174 -1.10 1.68 -4.78
N ARG A 175 -0.95 2.77 -5.52
CA ARG A 175 -1.72 4.00 -5.30
C ARG A 175 -3.18 3.79 -5.70
N VAL A 176 -4.08 4.39 -4.93
CA VAL A 176 -5.51 4.41 -5.27
C VAL A 176 -5.77 5.55 -6.21
N HIS A 177 -6.45 5.26 -7.31
CA HIS A 177 -6.82 6.21 -8.35
C HIS A 177 -8.34 6.37 -8.40
N GLY A 178 -8.79 7.58 -8.66
CA GLY A 178 -10.19 7.93 -8.85
C GLY A 178 -10.34 9.22 -9.63
N SER A 179 -11.53 9.83 -9.55
CA SER A 179 -11.82 11.08 -10.25
C SER A 179 -12.74 11.95 -9.39
N ILE A 180 -12.65 13.27 -9.58
CA ILE A 180 -13.68 14.19 -9.09
C ILE A 180 -14.90 14.05 -10.00
N VAL A 181 -16.06 13.85 -9.39
CA VAL A 181 -17.34 13.62 -10.10
C VAL A 181 -18.17 14.90 -10.14
N GLU A 182 -18.19 15.63 -9.03
CA GLU A 182 -19.06 16.76 -8.86
C GLU A 182 -18.48 17.79 -7.89
N LEU A 183 -18.67 19.07 -8.19
CA LEU A 183 -18.44 20.18 -7.27
C LEU A 183 -19.66 20.34 -6.35
N VAL A 184 -19.46 20.13 -5.06
CA VAL A 184 -20.56 20.22 -4.07
C VAL A 184 -20.73 21.66 -3.56
N SER A 185 -19.62 22.36 -3.30
CA SER A 185 -19.66 23.75 -2.84
C SER A 185 -18.40 24.52 -3.16
N ASP A 186 -18.55 25.83 -3.38
CA ASP A 186 -17.48 26.78 -3.56
C ASP A 186 -17.85 28.14 -2.88
N ASN A 187 -17.04 29.14 -3.07
CA ASN A 187 -17.30 30.53 -2.64
C ASN A 187 -17.11 31.55 -3.77
N GLY A 188 -17.28 31.12 -5.02
CA GLY A 188 -17.09 31.94 -6.23
C GLY A 188 -15.63 32.18 -6.62
N LYS A 189 -14.66 31.78 -5.77
CA LYS A 189 -13.22 31.88 -6.03
C LYS A 189 -12.46 30.60 -5.81
N LYS A 190 -12.96 29.73 -4.91
CA LYS A 190 -12.28 28.51 -4.47
C LYS A 190 -13.28 27.38 -4.29
N ALA A 191 -12.98 26.22 -4.81
CA ALA A 191 -13.69 25.01 -4.49
C ALA A 191 -13.54 24.69 -2.98
N LYS A 192 -14.61 24.29 -2.32
CA LYS A 192 -14.61 23.91 -0.90
C LYS A 192 -14.81 22.42 -0.68
N SER A 193 -15.75 21.83 -1.42
CA SER A 193 -16.02 20.40 -1.34
C SER A 193 -16.40 19.82 -2.69
N VAL A 194 -16.03 18.57 -2.89
CA VAL A 194 -16.27 17.80 -4.11
C VAL A 194 -16.67 16.36 -3.76
N TYR A 195 -17.43 15.72 -4.65
CA TYR A 195 -17.57 14.27 -4.63
C TYR A 195 -16.49 13.61 -5.48
N ILE A 196 -15.99 12.46 -5.01
CA ILE A 196 -15.09 11.57 -5.74
C ILE A 196 -15.75 10.22 -5.96
N ASN A 197 -15.33 9.49 -7.00
CA ASN A 197 -15.87 8.16 -7.36
C ASN A 197 -15.19 7.01 -6.62
N LEU A 198 -14.86 7.20 -5.36
CA LEU A 198 -14.32 6.19 -4.45
C LEU A 198 -15.22 6.09 -3.23
N GLY A 199 -15.50 4.86 -2.76
CA GLY A 199 -16.41 4.62 -1.65
C GLY A 199 -16.00 3.43 -0.78
N TYR A 200 -16.97 2.78 -0.11
CA TYR A 200 -16.71 1.63 0.78
C TYR A 200 -16.08 0.41 0.06
N ASP A 201 -16.30 0.29 -1.26
CA ASP A 201 -15.73 -0.81 -2.04
C ASP A 201 -14.24 -0.62 -2.33
N ASP A 202 -13.72 0.57 -2.11
CA ASP A 202 -12.34 0.96 -2.40
C ASP A 202 -11.48 0.95 -1.13
N PRO A 203 -10.14 0.76 -1.27
CA PRO A 203 -9.23 0.76 -0.12
C PRO A 203 -8.92 2.18 0.36
N ILE A 204 -9.95 2.87 0.84
CA ILE A 204 -9.90 4.25 1.32
C ILE A 204 -10.39 4.36 2.76
N LYS A 205 -10.06 5.47 3.41
CA LYS A 205 -10.52 5.79 4.77
C LYS A 205 -10.79 7.28 4.93
N GLU A 206 -11.64 7.63 5.88
CA GLU A 206 -11.84 9.03 6.27
C GLU A 206 -10.52 9.67 6.69
N GLY A 207 -10.35 10.94 6.34
CA GLY A 207 -9.12 11.67 6.57
C GLY A 207 -8.01 11.44 5.53
N GLN A 208 -8.15 10.44 4.65
CA GLN A 208 -7.15 10.18 3.59
C GLN A 208 -7.08 11.33 2.61
N ARG A 209 -5.86 11.64 2.14
CA ARG A 209 -5.57 12.72 1.18
C ARG A 209 -5.33 12.15 -0.20
N PHE A 210 -5.74 12.93 -1.20
CA PHE A 210 -5.51 12.66 -2.62
C PHE A 210 -4.96 13.91 -3.31
N ASP A 211 -3.96 13.69 -4.14
CA ASP A 211 -3.47 14.69 -5.08
C ASP A 211 -4.45 14.81 -6.23
N VAL A 212 -4.84 16.03 -6.58
CA VAL A 212 -5.70 16.31 -7.74
C VAL A 212 -4.82 16.59 -8.93
N MET A 213 -4.98 15.77 -9.96
CA MET A 213 -4.21 15.82 -11.19
C MET A 213 -5.08 16.29 -12.34
N VAL A 214 -4.55 17.14 -13.19
CA VAL A 214 -5.15 17.51 -14.47
C VAL A 214 -4.25 17.06 -15.61
N GLN A 215 -4.88 16.56 -16.65
CA GLN A 215 -4.19 16.13 -17.86
C GLN A 215 -4.20 17.31 -18.85
N THR A 216 -3.02 17.77 -19.24
CA THR A 216 -2.85 18.81 -20.25
C THR A 216 -2.22 18.19 -21.50
N SER A 217 -2.85 18.42 -22.65
CA SER A 217 -2.27 18.04 -23.92
C SER A 217 -1.21 19.08 -24.34
N MET A 218 0.03 18.65 -24.50
CA MET A 218 1.10 19.47 -25.08
C MET A 218 1.69 18.70 -26.27
N ALA A 219 1.42 19.20 -27.45
CA ALA A 219 1.80 18.55 -28.72
C ALA A 219 1.36 17.09 -28.74
N GLU A 220 2.05 16.11 -29.00
CA GLU A 220 1.64 14.71 -29.08
C GLU A 220 1.68 13.97 -27.71
N ASN A 221 2.03 14.66 -26.62
CA ASN A 221 2.17 14.06 -25.31
C ASN A 221 1.13 14.59 -24.31
N TYR A 222 0.63 13.68 -23.47
CA TYR A 222 -0.19 14.04 -22.31
C TYR A 222 0.70 14.16 -21.09
N MET A 223 0.64 15.31 -20.41
CA MET A 223 1.32 15.53 -19.14
C MET A 223 0.28 15.67 -18.04
N GLU A 224 0.44 14.89 -16.98
CA GLU A 224 -0.34 15.06 -15.75
C GLU A 224 0.45 15.92 -14.78
N HIS A 225 -0.20 16.95 -14.24
CA HIS A 225 0.39 17.76 -13.20
C HIS A 225 -0.59 17.96 -12.04
N LYS A 226 -0.03 18.03 -10.85
CA LYS A 226 -0.79 18.26 -9.62
C LYS A 226 -1.23 19.72 -9.55
N ILE A 227 -2.54 19.95 -9.39
CA ILE A 227 -3.13 21.28 -9.23
C ILE A 227 -3.63 21.54 -7.80
N GLY A 228 -3.79 20.52 -6.96
CA GLY A 228 -4.25 20.69 -5.60
C GLY A 228 -4.35 19.37 -4.84
N GLU A 229 -5.05 19.42 -3.70
CA GLU A 229 -5.30 18.26 -2.85
C GLU A 229 -6.73 18.26 -2.33
N VAL A 230 -7.28 17.06 -2.15
CA VAL A 230 -8.54 16.83 -1.46
C VAL A 230 -8.36 15.85 -0.29
N ARG A 231 -9.19 15.98 0.74
CA ARG A 231 -9.18 15.07 1.89
C ARG A 231 -10.59 14.50 2.08
N ILE A 232 -10.70 13.18 2.22
CA ILE A 232 -11.97 12.53 2.51
C ILE A 232 -12.51 13.06 3.84
N LYS A 233 -13.73 13.62 3.81
CA LYS A 233 -14.48 14.04 4.99
C LYS A 233 -15.41 12.93 5.48
N GLU A 234 -16.07 12.27 4.51
CA GLU A 234 -17.11 11.28 4.76
C GLU A 234 -17.22 10.32 3.57
N ILE A 235 -17.32 9.02 3.83
CA ILE A 235 -17.61 8.02 2.81
C ILE A 235 -19.12 7.85 2.75
N VAL A 236 -19.74 8.27 1.64
CA VAL A 236 -21.22 8.40 1.53
C VAL A 236 -21.89 7.14 1.03
N GLY A 237 -21.13 6.25 0.37
CA GLY A 237 -21.67 5.01 -0.20
C GLY A 237 -20.61 4.10 -0.80
N PRO A 238 -21.04 3.03 -1.47
CA PRO A 238 -20.11 2.06 -2.04
C PRO A 238 -19.09 2.66 -3.02
N LYS A 239 -19.50 3.70 -3.77
CA LYS A 239 -18.75 4.26 -4.90
C LYS A 239 -18.43 5.76 -4.75
N TYR A 240 -18.84 6.42 -3.68
CA TYR A 240 -18.69 7.86 -3.56
C TYR A 240 -18.26 8.29 -2.16
N SER A 241 -17.44 9.35 -2.14
CA SER A 241 -17.06 10.03 -0.91
C SER A 241 -17.12 11.53 -1.07
N LEU A 242 -17.50 12.21 0.00
CA LEU A 242 -17.44 13.66 0.12
C LEU A 242 -16.05 14.05 0.59
N CYS A 243 -15.40 14.93 -0.17
CA CYS A 243 -14.06 15.43 0.13
C CYS A 243 -14.08 16.93 0.40
N LYS A 244 -13.25 17.36 1.35
CA LYS A 244 -12.87 18.76 1.54
C LYS A 244 -11.71 19.09 0.61
N VAL A 245 -11.81 20.18 -0.15
CA VAL A 245 -10.70 20.71 -0.93
C VAL A 245 -9.74 21.46 -0.01
N MET A 246 -8.45 21.17 -0.11
CA MET A 246 -7.42 21.83 0.68
C MET A 246 -7.15 23.21 0.10
N SER A 247 -6.75 24.18 0.96
CA SER A 247 -6.60 25.59 0.57
C SER A 247 -5.61 25.82 -0.57
N LYS A 248 -4.53 25.04 -0.61
CA LYS A 248 -3.55 25.08 -1.68
C LYS A 248 -4.10 24.39 -2.92
N GLY A 249 -4.24 25.14 -4.03
CA GLY A 249 -4.78 24.65 -5.30
C GLY A 249 -6.32 24.71 -5.41
N ALA A 250 -7.05 25.20 -4.41
CA ALA A 250 -8.51 25.26 -4.43
C ALA A 250 -9.08 26.16 -5.53
N GLU A 251 -8.35 27.20 -5.94
CA GLU A 251 -8.69 28.07 -7.08
C GLU A 251 -8.50 27.35 -8.41
N ASP A 252 -7.39 26.62 -8.54
CA ASP A 252 -7.06 25.89 -9.77
C ASP A 252 -8.01 24.72 -9.99
N ILE A 253 -8.42 24.04 -8.91
CA ILE A 253 -9.44 22.99 -8.96
C ILE A 253 -10.77 23.56 -9.44
N LEU A 254 -11.22 24.71 -8.88
CA LEU A 254 -12.47 25.36 -9.32
C LEU A 254 -12.42 25.72 -10.81
N LYS A 255 -11.36 26.40 -11.23
CA LYS A 255 -11.17 26.78 -12.65
C LYS A 255 -11.17 25.58 -13.58
N ALA A 256 -10.49 24.49 -13.19
CA ALA A 256 -10.45 23.29 -14.00
C ALA A 256 -11.83 22.62 -14.13
N ILE A 257 -12.65 22.63 -13.06
CA ILE A 257 -14.03 22.13 -13.11
C ILE A 257 -14.89 23.02 -14.01
N GLU A 258 -14.81 24.34 -13.89
CA GLU A 258 -15.55 25.30 -14.72
C GLU A 258 -15.19 25.19 -16.21
N LEU A 259 -13.94 24.85 -16.53
CA LEU A 259 -13.48 24.58 -17.89
C LEU A 259 -13.88 23.18 -18.41
N GLY A 260 -14.57 22.35 -17.61
CA GLY A 260 -14.97 21.01 -17.97
C GLY A 260 -13.80 20.02 -18.06
N SER A 261 -12.66 20.32 -17.41
CA SER A 261 -11.50 19.43 -17.40
C SER A 261 -11.80 18.18 -16.58
N LYS A 262 -11.36 17.01 -17.10
CA LYS A 262 -11.40 15.77 -16.30
C LYS A 262 -10.30 15.79 -15.25
N LEU A 263 -10.71 15.75 -13.98
CA LEU A 263 -9.80 15.74 -12.85
C LEU A 263 -9.65 14.33 -12.30
N HIS A 264 -8.44 13.82 -12.37
CA HIS A 264 -8.05 12.56 -11.74
C HIS A 264 -7.54 12.82 -10.32
N ILE A 265 -7.73 11.85 -9.44
CA ILE A 265 -7.17 11.88 -8.10
C ILE A 265 -6.31 10.64 -7.87
N VAL A 266 -5.20 10.84 -7.16
CA VAL A 266 -4.25 9.77 -6.80
C VAL A 266 -3.95 9.88 -5.33
N SER A 267 -4.03 8.77 -4.59
CA SER A 267 -3.73 8.79 -3.15
C SER A 267 -2.36 9.44 -2.89
N SER A 268 -2.34 10.48 -2.05
CA SER A 268 -1.11 11.14 -1.65
C SER A 268 -0.20 10.17 -0.90
N GLN A 269 1.11 10.29 -1.08
CA GLN A 269 2.05 9.55 -0.22
C GLN A 269 1.91 10.11 1.19
N SER A 270 1.79 9.22 2.19
CA SER A 270 1.83 9.64 3.58
C SER A 270 3.16 10.35 3.84
N ARG A 271 3.10 11.62 4.21
CA ARG A 271 4.27 12.30 4.73
C ARG A 271 4.51 11.75 6.13
N LEU A 272 5.74 11.38 6.44
CA LEU A 272 6.19 10.85 7.74
C LEU A 272 5.84 11.72 8.97
N PHE A 273 5.11 12.84 8.80
CA PHE A 273 4.86 13.88 9.81
C PHE A 273 3.40 14.34 9.90
N ASP A 274 2.43 13.59 9.40
CA ASP A 274 1.01 13.97 9.43
C ASP A 274 0.22 13.25 10.56
N GLU A 275 0.86 13.00 11.73
CA GLU A 275 0.19 12.65 12.99
C GLU A 275 0.04 13.87 13.91
#